data_3c0716eab99d7e5fe5feff2852727806
#
_entry.id   3c0716eab99d7e5fe5feff2852727806
#
_cell.length_a   1.000
_cell.length_b   1.000
_cell.length_c   1.000
_cell.angle_alpha   90.00
_cell.angle_beta   90.00
_cell.angle_gamma   90.00
#
_symmetry.space_group_name_H-M   'P 1'
#
loop_
_entity.id
_entity.type
_entity.pdbx_description
1 polymer ?
#
loop_
_entity_poly.entity_id
_entity_poly.type
_entity_poly.pdbx_seq_one_letter_code
_entity_poly.pdbx_strand_id
1 'polypeptide(L)'
;LMLMLPVMVSTWVQPINLAINTNFASTLYEGSGVSAVNYANTIYSIIVGVFVLSIANVIFPRLSRMSIDNDKESFGNTISATLEAMAFLIIPMTLGLMVLSSPVISIIYERGKFDSFAVEITSKALFYFSLGMPGFGIQNILSRAFYAKQNGKMPLISGIVSIGINIVLCVLLVGKMDVGGLALASALSQ
;
A
#
# COMPACT_ATOMS: atom_id res chain seq x y z
N LEU A 1 0.92 -0.56 -27.85
CA LEU A 1 1.99 -1.52 -27.45
C LEU A 1 3.05 -0.87 -26.54
N MET A 2 3.48 0.37 -26.80
CA MET A 2 4.52 1.07 -26.01
C MET A 2 4.15 1.32 -24.53
N LEU A 3 2.87 1.47 -24.20
CA LEU A 3 2.40 1.66 -22.83
C LEU A 3 2.20 0.35 -22.05
N MET A 4 2.03 -0.78 -22.75
CA MET A 4 1.76 -2.06 -22.07
C MET A 4 2.93 -2.51 -21.19
N LEU A 5 4.16 -2.41 -21.69
CA LEU A 5 5.35 -2.84 -20.91
C LEU A 5 5.53 -2.06 -19.60
N PRO A 6 5.53 -0.70 -19.59
CA PRO A 6 5.65 0.05 -18.35
C PRO A 6 4.51 -0.23 -17.35
N VAL A 7 3.28 -0.39 -17.84
CA VAL A 7 2.13 -0.71 -16.98
C VAL A 7 2.26 -2.11 -16.40
N MET A 8 2.62 -3.11 -17.20
CA MET A 8 2.84 -4.48 -16.71
C MET A 8 3.94 -4.53 -15.65
N VAL A 9 5.06 -3.86 -15.88
CA VAL A 9 6.16 -3.85 -14.90
C VAL A 9 5.76 -3.10 -13.62
N SER A 10 5.04 -1.99 -13.72
CA SER A 10 4.58 -1.26 -12.53
C SER A 10 3.57 -2.03 -11.68
N THR A 11 2.79 -2.96 -12.25
CA THR A 11 1.89 -3.83 -11.49
C THR A 11 2.63 -4.90 -10.66
N TRP A 12 3.88 -5.20 -11.01
CA TRP A 12 4.71 -6.17 -10.28
C TRP A 12 5.40 -5.59 -9.05
N VAL A 13 5.39 -4.27 -8.87
CA VAL A 13 6.05 -3.59 -7.74
C VAL A 13 5.52 -4.10 -6.40
N GLN A 14 4.20 -4.18 -6.23
CA GLN A 14 3.61 -4.69 -4.98
C GLN A 14 3.91 -6.17 -4.71
N PRO A 15 3.71 -7.11 -5.66
CA PRO A 15 4.13 -8.48 -5.49
C PRO A 15 5.62 -8.64 -5.14
N ILE A 16 6.50 -7.84 -5.75
CA ILE A 16 7.94 -7.86 -5.46
C ILE A 16 8.21 -7.39 -4.02
N ASN A 17 7.63 -6.27 -3.60
CA ASN A 17 7.76 -5.77 -2.23
C ASN A 17 7.24 -6.79 -1.20
N LEU A 18 6.11 -7.44 -1.48
CA LEU A 18 5.59 -8.50 -0.61
C LEU A 18 6.53 -9.70 -0.56
N ALA A 19 7.10 -10.14 -1.68
CA ALA A 19 8.07 -11.24 -1.71
C ALA A 19 9.34 -10.92 -0.91
N ILE A 20 9.85 -9.67 -1.02
CA ILE A 20 10.99 -9.20 -0.22
C ILE A 20 10.64 -9.26 1.27
N ASN A 21 9.52 -8.69 1.67
CA ASN A 21 9.08 -8.69 3.07
C ASN A 21 8.88 -10.11 3.61
N THR A 22 8.30 -11.01 2.81
CA THR A 22 8.10 -12.41 3.18
C THR A 22 9.44 -13.14 3.37
N ASN A 23 10.43 -12.84 2.52
CA ASN A 23 11.77 -13.40 2.66
C ASN A 23 12.43 -12.97 3.97
N PHE A 24 12.41 -11.68 4.31
CA PHE A 24 12.90 -11.20 5.60
C PHE A 24 12.06 -11.75 6.77
N ALA A 25 10.74 -11.83 6.63
CA ALA A 25 9.86 -12.36 7.67
C ALA A 25 10.12 -13.85 7.97
N SER A 26 10.64 -14.63 7.00
CA SER A 26 10.96 -16.05 7.20
C SER A 26 12.06 -16.28 8.23
N THR A 27 12.90 -15.29 8.48
CA THR A 27 13.96 -15.35 9.49
C THR A 27 13.48 -14.97 10.89
N LEU A 28 12.24 -14.48 11.02
CA LEU A 28 11.67 -14.03 12.28
C LEU A 28 10.74 -15.08 12.88
N TYR A 29 10.85 -15.28 14.20
CA TYR A 29 9.95 -16.12 14.99
C TYR A 29 9.78 -17.55 14.42
N GLU A 30 10.89 -18.17 13.99
CA GLU A 30 10.89 -19.54 13.44
C GLU A 30 9.90 -19.72 12.25
N GLY A 31 9.72 -18.65 11.45
CA GLY A 31 8.82 -18.64 10.30
C GLY A 31 7.41 -18.10 10.57
N SER A 32 6.99 -17.92 11.83
CA SER A 32 5.68 -17.35 12.17
C SER A 32 5.55 -15.88 11.71
N GLY A 33 6.66 -15.18 11.51
CA GLY A 33 6.70 -13.82 10.95
C GLY A 33 6.09 -13.74 9.55
N VAL A 34 6.23 -14.78 8.73
CA VAL A 34 5.63 -14.84 7.38
C VAL A 34 4.10 -14.79 7.47
N SER A 35 3.53 -15.62 8.35
CA SER A 35 2.08 -15.64 8.57
C SER A 35 1.57 -14.31 9.09
N ALA A 36 2.28 -13.70 10.06
CA ALA A 36 1.91 -12.40 10.63
C ALA A 36 1.89 -11.29 9.56
N VAL A 37 2.93 -11.19 8.74
CA VAL A 37 2.99 -10.21 7.64
C VAL A 37 1.88 -10.45 6.62
N ASN A 38 1.63 -11.70 6.22
CA ASN A 38 0.61 -12.03 5.23
C ASN A 38 -0.82 -11.75 5.74
N TYR A 39 -1.15 -12.12 6.97
CA TYR A 39 -2.48 -11.84 7.54
C TYR A 39 -2.70 -10.33 7.73
N ALA A 40 -1.70 -9.60 8.23
CA ALA A 40 -1.78 -8.15 8.34
C ALA A 40 -1.94 -7.48 6.97
N ASN A 41 -1.15 -7.90 5.98
CA ASN A 41 -1.25 -7.38 4.61
C ASN A 41 -2.60 -7.72 3.96
N THR A 42 -3.22 -8.86 4.28
CA THR A 42 -4.55 -9.21 3.77
C THR A 42 -5.61 -8.22 4.26
N ILE A 43 -5.67 -7.94 5.56
CA ILE A 43 -6.60 -6.95 6.13
C ILE A 43 -6.35 -5.57 5.54
N TYR A 44 -5.09 -5.13 5.52
CA TYR A 44 -4.68 -3.87 4.89
C TYR A 44 -5.18 -3.78 3.44
N SER A 45 -4.93 -4.82 2.63
CA SER A 45 -5.28 -4.85 1.21
C SER A 45 -6.78 -4.81 0.96
N ILE A 46 -7.60 -5.46 1.81
CA ILE A 46 -9.06 -5.40 1.72
C ILE A 46 -9.54 -3.97 1.92
N ILE A 47 -9.07 -3.30 2.98
CA ILE A 47 -9.49 -1.93 3.31
C ILE A 47 -9.05 -0.96 2.21
N VAL A 48 -7.78 -1.01 1.82
CA VAL A 48 -7.24 -0.17 0.74
C VAL A 48 -7.94 -0.46 -0.59
N GLY A 49 -8.21 -1.73 -0.89
CA GLY A 49 -8.89 -2.14 -2.12
C GLY A 49 -10.30 -1.56 -2.22
N VAL A 50 -11.07 -1.62 -1.13
CA VAL A 50 -12.43 -1.08 -1.13
C VAL A 50 -12.45 0.44 -1.29
N PHE A 51 -11.59 1.17 -0.61
CA PHE A 51 -11.67 2.64 -0.58
C PHE A 51 -10.78 3.30 -1.63
N VAL A 52 -9.48 2.99 -1.63
CA VAL A 52 -8.52 3.67 -2.52
C VAL A 52 -8.72 3.28 -3.97
N LEU A 53 -8.78 1.96 -4.24
CA LEU A 53 -8.89 1.50 -5.63
C LEU A 53 -10.26 1.82 -6.24
N SER A 54 -11.33 1.88 -5.43
CA SER A 54 -12.64 2.29 -5.92
C SER A 54 -12.61 3.74 -6.40
N ILE A 55 -12.06 4.67 -5.61
CA ILE A 55 -11.92 6.07 -5.99
C ILE A 55 -11.01 6.20 -7.22
N ALA A 56 -9.85 5.51 -7.23
CA ALA A 56 -8.91 5.56 -8.33
C ALA A 56 -9.51 5.04 -9.66
N ASN A 57 -10.36 4.02 -9.60
CA ASN A 57 -11.02 3.47 -10.78
C ASN A 57 -12.13 4.38 -11.33
N VAL A 58 -12.87 5.05 -10.45
CA VAL A 58 -13.93 6.00 -10.86
C VAL A 58 -13.34 7.26 -11.49
N ILE A 59 -12.22 7.77 -10.97
CA ILE A 59 -11.63 9.02 -11.46
C ILE A 59 -10.89 8.84 -12.78
N PHE A 60 -10.35 7.66 -13.08
CA PHE A 60 -9.51 7.41 -14.24
C PHE A 60 -10.18 7.74 -15.60
N PRO A 61 -11.42 7.30 -15.90
CA PRO A 61 -12.10 7.66 -17.16
C PRO A 61 -12.30 9.17 -17.31
N ARG A 62 -12.58 9.88 -16.20
CA ARG A 62 -12.75 11.34 -16.19
C ARG A 62 -11.44 12.05 -16.53
N LEU A 63 -10.34 11.65 -15.89
CA LEU A 63 -9.01 12.19 -16.18
C LEU A 63 -8.57 11.91 -17.62
N SER A 64 -8.87 10.72 -18.15
CA SER A 64 -8.54 10.35 -19.53
C SER A 64 -9.27 11.26 -20.53
N ARG A 65 -10.55 11.55 -20.31
CA ARG A 65 -11.32 12.48 -21.18
C ARG A 65 -10.73 13.89 -21.15
N MET A 66 -10.49 14.46 -19.96
CA MET A 66 -9.89 15.78 -19.81
C MET A 66 -8.50 15.87 -20.43
N SER A 67 -7.73 14.78 -20.41
CA SER A 67 -6.43 14.70 -21.05
C SER A 67 -6.53 14.76 -22.58
N ILE A 68 -7.55 14.14 -23.18
CA ILE A 68 -7.82 14.19 -24.64
C ILE A 68 -8.26 15.58 -25.04
N ASP A 69 -9.12 16.23 -24.25
CA ASP A 69 -9.66 17.56 -24.51
C ASP A 69 -8.63 18.68 -24.25
N ASN A 70 -7.40 18.35 -23.77
CA ASN A 70 -6.33 19.27 -23.38
C ASN A 70 -6.75 20.30 -22.30
N ASP A 71 -7.76 19.99 -21.50
CA ASP A 71 -8.23 20.82 -20.40
C ASP A 71 -7.35 20.64 -19.17
N LYS A 72 -6.23 21.36 -19.14
CA LYS A 72 -5.23 21.26 -18.07
C LYS A 72 -5.73 21.77 -16.71
N GLU A 73 -6.58 22.77 -16.74
CA GLU A 73 -7.13 23.38 -15.52
C GLU A 73 -8.10 22.43 -14.81
N SER A 74 -9.10 21.94 -15.53
CA SER A 74 -10.04 20.94 -15.00
C SER A 74 -9.34 19.65 -14.59
N PHE A 75 -8.31 19.21 -15.32
CA PHE A 75 -7.49 18.05 -14.99
C PHE A 75 -6.79 18.23 -13.64
N GLY A 76 -6.10 19.36 -13.43
CA GLY A 76 -5.42 19.68 -12.18
C GLY A 76 -6.39 19.79 -11.00
N ASN A 77 -7.48 20.55 -11.17
CA ASN A 77 -8.52 20.74 -10.15
C ASN A 77 -9.17 19.40 -9.77
N THR A 78 -9.41 18.53 -10.71
CA THR A 78 -9.97 17.20 -10.45
C THR A 78 -9.02 16.32 -9.62
N ILE A 79 -7.72 16.36 -9.90
CA ILE A 79 -6.72 15.64 -9.08
C ILE A 79 -6.69 16.19 -7.65
N SER A 80 -6.59 17.50 -7.48
CA SER A 80 -6.56 18.14 -6.16
C SER A 80 -7.81 17.80 -5.34
N ALA A 81 -8.99 17.99 -5.91
CA ALA A 81 -10.25 17.65 -5.24
C ALA A 81 -10.33 16.15 -4.86
N THR A 82 -9.81 15.27 -5.74
CA THR A 82 -9.80 13.83 -5.43
C THR A 82 -8.82 13.50 -4.31
N LEU A 83 -7.64 14.13 -4.28
CA LEU A 83 -6.66 13.94 -3.21
C LEU A 83 -7.19 14.47 -1.87
N GLU A 84 -7.86 15.62 -1.86
CA GLU A 84 -8.50 16.19 -0.66
C GLU A 84 -9.60 15.26 -0.13
N ALA A 85 -10.51 14.79 -0.99
CA ALA A 85 -11.57 13.86 -0.61
C ALA A 85 -11.00 12.53 -0.09
N MET A 86 -9.94 12.02 -0.74
CA MET A 86 -9.27 10.82 -0.30
C MET A 86 -8.56 11.02 1.04
N ALA A 87 -7.86 12.13 1.24
CA ALA A 87 -7.21 12.43 2.51
C ALA A 87 -8.22 12.51 3.66
N PHE A 88 -9.34 13.18 3.43
CA PHE A 88 -10.43 13.28 4.41
C PHE A 88 -10.98 11.90 4.83
N LEU A 89 -11.02 10.94 3.91
CA LEU A 89 -11.48 9.59 4.20
C LEU A 89 -10.37 8.71 4.81
N ILE A 90 -9.18 8.73 4.22
CA ILE A 90 -8.08 7.81 4.57
C ILE A 90 -7.44 8.15 5.92
N ILE A 91 -7.30 9.43 6.26
CA ILE A 91 -6.65 9.82 7.53
C ILE A 91 -7.41 9.24 8.73
N PRO A 92 -8.74 9.47 8.91
CA PRO A 92 -9.45 8.86 10.03
C PRO A 92 -9.46 7.33 9.98
N MET A 93 -9.51 6.73 8.78
CA MET A 93 -9.43 5.27 8.63
C MET A 93 -8.07 4.72 9.05
N THR A 94 -6.99 5.40 8.69
CA THR A 94 -5.63 5.05 9.12
C THR A 94 -5.53 5.06 10.64
N LEU A 95 -5.95 6.14 11.29
CA LEU A 95 -5.94 6.27 12.75
C LEU A 95 -6.84 5.22 13.41
N GLY A 96 -8.03 5.00 12.87
CA GLY A 96 -8.95 3.98 13.34
C GLY A 96 -8.35 2.58 13.27
N LEU A 97 -7.75 2.22 12.13
CA LEU A 97 -7.13 0.91 11.96
C LEU A 97 -5.87 0.73 12.81
N MET A 98 -5.09 1.78 13.03
CA MET A 98 -3.96 1.75 13.97
C MET A 98 -4.44 1.44 15.40
N VAL A 99 -5.45 2.14 15.89
CA VAL A 99 -6.00 1.93 17.23
C VAL A 99 -6.69 0.56 17.36
N LEU A 100 -7.40 0.15 16.33
CA LEU A 100 -8.17 -1.09 16.31
C LEU A 100 -7.37 -2.30 15.77
N SER A 101 -6.06 -2.18 15.52
CA SER A 101 -5.26 -3.25 14.92
C SER A 101 -5.34 -4.55 15.71
N SER A 102 -5.19 -4.50 17.04
CA SER A 102 -5.26 -5.68 17.91
C SER A 102 -6.68 -6.27 18.00
N PRO A 103 -7.74 -5.49 18.30
CA PRO A 103 -9.11 -6.01 18.27
C PRO A 103 -9.51 -6.62 16.93
N VAL A 104 -9.14 -6.00 15.80
CA VAL A 104 -9.47 -6.51 14.47
C VAL A 104 -8.81 -7.86 14.21
N ILE A 105 -7.52 -8.00 14.52
CA ILE A 105 -6.80 -9.27 14.34
C ILE A 105 -7.36 -10.34 15.27
N SER A 106 -7.62 -10.00 16.55
CA SER A 106 -8.18 -10.94 17.52
C SER A 106 -9.55 -11.48 17.05
N ILE A 107 -10.49 -10.60 16.70
CA ILE A 107 -11.84 -11.01 16.27
C ILE A 107 -11.81 -11.89 15.02
N ILE A 108 -10.90 -11.60 14.07
CA ILE A 108 -10.87 -12.30 12.78
C ILE A 108 -10.11 -13.62 12.86
N TYR A 109 -8.97 -13.65 13.55
CA TYR A 109 -8.02 -14.74 13.47
C TYR A 109 -7.78 -15.52 14.76
N GLU A 110 -8.07 -14.96 15.96
CA GLU A 110 -7.76 -15.60 17.26
C GLU A 110 -8.65 -16.82 17.49
N ARG A 111 -8.20 -17.97 16.95
CA ARG A 111 -8.85 -19.27 17.13
C ARG A 111 -7.87 -20.43 16.86
N GLY A 112 -8.06 -21.50 17.57
CA GLY A 112 -7.26 -22.73 17.38
C GLY A 112 -5.78 -22.51 17.67
N LYS A 113 -4.93 -22.61 16.65
CA LYS A 113 -3.48 -22.44 16.77
C LYS A 113 -3.00 -20.98 16.67
N PHE A 114 -3.91 -20.03 16.34
CA PHE A 114 -3.59 -18.62 16.30
C PHE A 114 -3.77 -18.05 17.72
N ASP A 115 -2.71 -18.11 18.49
CA ASP A 115 -2.68 -17.74 19.90
C ASP A 115 -2.46 -16.23 20.11
N SER A 116 -2.40 -15.79 21.37
CA SER A 116 -2.20 -14.40 21.74
C SER A 116 -0.87 -13.83 21.21
N PHE A 117 0.17 -14.66 21.09
CA PHE A 117 1.44 -14.23 20.51
C PHE A 117 1.29 -13.94 19.01
N ALA A 118 0.59 -14.82 18.27
CA ALA A 118 0.30 -14.58 16.85
C ALA A 118 -0.56 -13.31 16.64
N VAL A 119 -1.52 -13.06 17.55
CA VAL A 119 -2.30 -11.80 17.56
C VAL A 119 -1.38 -10.60 17.74
N GLU A 120 -0.47 -10.63 18.70
CA GLU A 120 0.43 -9.52 19.00
C GLU A 120 1.32 -9.16 17.81
N ILE A 121 2.05 -10.14 17.24
CA ILE A 121 2.96 -9.88 16.12
C ILE A 121 2.22 -9.46 14.85
N THR A 122 1.03 -10.00 14.60
CA THR A 122 0.19 -9.65 13.44
C THR A 122 -0.40 -8.25 13.61
N SER A 123 -0.87 -7.90 14.80
CA SER A 123 -1.40 -6.57 15.12
C SER A 123 -0.34 -5.49 15.00
N LYS A 124 0.88 -5.77 15.43
CA LYS A 124 2.05 -4.90 15.27
C LYS A 124 2.33 -4.65 13.78
N ALA A 125 2.30 -5.69 12.96
CA ALA A 125 2.46 -5.53 11.52
C ALA A 125 1.32 -4.70 10.92
N LEU A 126 0.06 -4.96 11.27
CA LEU A 126 -1.09 -4.22 10.78
C LEU A 126 -1.05 -2.74 11.17
N PHE A 127 -0.64 -2.42 12.41
CA PHE A 127 -0.46 -1.05 12.88
C PHE A 127 0.48 -0.26 11.96
N TYR A 128 1.64 -0.82 11.64
CA TYR A 128 2.61 -0.14 10.78
C TYR A 128 2.22 -0.14 9.30
N PHE A 129 1.58 -1.18 8.78
CA PHE A 129 1.01 -1.16 7.43
C PHE A 129 -0.04 -0.06 7.27
N SER A 130 -0.86 0.16 8.30
CA SER A 130 -1.91 1.20 8.27
C SER A 130 -1.33 2.59 8.03
N LEU A 131 -0.14 2.87 8.56
CA LEU A 131 0.56 4.14 8.35
C LEU A 131 0.86 4.43 6.87
N GLY A 132 0.98 3.40 6.04
CA GLY A 132 1.19 3.50 4.60
C GLY A 132 -0.06 3.84 3.78
N MET A 133 -1.28 3.76 4.36
CA MET A 133 -2.53 3.98 3.61
C MET A 133 -2.59 5.33 2.88
N PRO A 134 -2.22 6.46 3.50
CA PRO A 134 -2.23 7.76 2.82
C PRO A 134 -1.26 7.80 1.64
N GLY A 135 -0.04 7.29 1.82
CA GLY A 135 0.98 7.20 0.76
C GLY A 135 0.49 6.37 -0.41
N PHE A 136 -0.07 5.18 -0.14
CA PHE A 136 -0.66 4.32 -1.16
C PHE A 136 -1.81 5.01 -1.92
N GLY A 137 -2.65 5.76 -1.20
CA GLY A 137 -3.74 6.52 -1.80
C GLY A 137 -3.24 7.57 -2.79
N ILE A 138 -2.29 8.39 -2.37
CA ILE A 138 -1.67 9.42 -3.21
C ILE A 138 -1.00 8.79 -4.43
N GLN A 139 -0.19 7.74 -4.23
CA GLN A 139 0.49 7.03 -5.30
C GLN A 139 -0.48 6.50 -6.35
N ASN A 140 -1.61 5.91 -5.93
CA ASN A 140 -2.61 5.37 -6.86
C ASN A 140 -3.29 6.45 -7.70
N ILE A 141 -3.72 7.57 -7.09
CA ILE A 141 -4.33 8.68 -7.84
C ILE A 141 -3.34 9.28 -8.84
N LEU A 142 -2.11 9.56 -8.40
CA LEU A 142 -1.08 10.12 -9.29
C LEU A 142 -0.73 9.16 -10.42
N SER A 143 -0.63 7.86 -10.14
CA SER A 143 -0.40 6.85 -11.18
C SER A 143 -1.51 6.85 -12.23
N ARG A 144 -2.79 6.95 -11.81
CA ARG A 144 -3.93 7.09 -12.76
C ARG A 144 -3.84 8.38 -13.57
N ALA A 145 -3.42 9.49 -12.95
CA ALA A 145 -3.23 10.76 -13.67
C ALA A 145 -2.13 10.66 -14.74
N PHE A 146 -1.01 9.98 -14.42
CA PHE A 146 0.05 9.74 -15.40
C PHE A 146 -0.40 8.80 -16.53
N TYR A 147 -1.13 7.74 -16.20
CA TYR A 147 -1.68 6.84 -17.23
C TYR A 147 -2.70 7.53 -18.12
N ALA A 148 -3.55 8.43 -17.58
CA ALA A 148 -4.47 9.24 -18.36
C ALA A 148 -3.75 10.14 -19.37
N LYS A 149 -2.54 10.60 -19.04
CA LYS A 149 -1.65 11.35 -19.95
C LYS A 149 -0.78 10.45 -20.83
N GLN A 150 -1.06 9.15 -20.88
CA GLN A 150 -0.27 8.14 -21.60
C GLN A 150 1.21 8.11 -21.21
N ASN A 151 1.55 8.56 -20.01
CA ASN A 151 2.90 8.54 -19.46
C ASN A 151 3.04 7.41 -18.42
N GLY A 152 3.38 6.20 -18.90
CA GLY A 152 3.66 5.05 -18.04
C GLY A 152 5.05 5.04 -17.41
N LYS A 153 5.96 5.96 -17.85
CA LYS A 153 7.34 5.97 -17.35
C LYS A 153 7.43 6.44 -15.88
N MET A 154 6.65 7.45 -15.50
CA MET A 154 6.68 7.99 -14.14
C MET A 154 6.23 6.99 -13.08
N PRO A 155 5.08 6.30 -13.22
CA PRO A 155 4.71 5.23 -12.29
C PRO A 155 5.74 4.09 -12.23
N LEU A 156 6.37 3.74 -13.35
CA LEU A 156 7.41 2.73 -13.40
C LEU A 156 8.64 3.14 -12.57
N ILE A 157 9.15 4.37 -12.78
CA ILE A 157 10.30 4.90 -12.04
C ILE A 157 9.98 4.97 -10.54
N SER A 158 8.81 5.50 -10.18
CA SER A 158 8.34 5.55 -8.79
C SER A 158 8.31 4.14 -8.17
N GLY A 159 7.81 3.15 -8.90
CA GLY A 159 7.78 1.77 -8.43
C GLY A 159 9.17 1.17 -8.21
N ILE A 160 10.14 1.40 -9.10
CA ILE A 160 11.51 0.93 -8.94
C ILE A 160 12.18 1.59 -7.73
N VAL A 161 11.98 2.90 -7.56
CA VAL A 161 12.48 3.64 -6.39
C VAL A 161 11.85 3.11 -5.10
N SER A 162 10.55 2.84 -5.11
CA SER A 162 9.83 2.23 -3.98
C SER A 162 10.46 0.88 -3.57
N ILE A 163 10.74 -0.01 -4.53
CA ILE A 163 11.40 -1.29 -4.24
C ILE A 163 12.79 -1.06 -3.60
N GLY A 164 13.58 -0.15 -4.15
CA GLY A 164 14.90 0.18 -3.60
C GLY A 164 14.82 0.70 -2.16
N ILE A 165 13.92 1.64 -1.89
CA ILE A 165 13.68 2.19 -0.55
C ILE A 165 13.19 1.08 0.39
N ASN A 166 12.25 0.22 -0.05
CA ASN A 166 11.74 -0.89 0.75
C ASN A 166 12.87 -1.82 1.20
N ILE A 167 13.76 -2.24 0.28
CA ILE A 167 14.90 -3.12 0.61
C ILE A 167 15.80 -2.47 1.66
N VAL A 168 16.19 -1.21 1.45
CA VAL A 168 17.07 -0.49 2.38
C VAL A 168 16.42 -0.38 3.77
N LEU A 169 15.15 0.00 3.83
CA LEU A 169 14.41 0.12 5.09
C LEU A 169 14.20 -1.24 5.76
N CYS A 170 13.94 -2.32 5.01
CA CYS A 170 13.85 -3.67 5.57
C CYS A 170 15.16 -4.05 6.28
N VAL A 171 16.32 -3.86 5.64
CA VAL A 171 17.62 -4.17 6.24
C VAL A 171 17.87 -3.36 7.51
N LEU A 172 17.48 -2.07 7.52
CA LEU A 172 17.72 -1.18 8.66
C LEU A 172 16.75 -1.41 9.83
N LEU A 173 15.48 -1.74 9.55
CA LEU A 173 14.42 -1.78 10.55
C LEU A 173 14.12 -3.18 11.08
N VAL A 174 14.36 -4.24 10.30
CA VAL A 174 14.09 -5.63 10.73
C VAL A 174 14.81 -5.96 12.03
N GLY A 175 16.09 -5.62 12.15
CA GLY A 175 16.88 -5.92 13.36
C GLY A 175 16.45 -5.17 14.62
N LYS A 176 15.61 -4.13 14.49
CA LYS A 176 15.15 -3.30 15.63
C LYS A 176 13.67 -3.44 15.94
N MET A 177 12.86 -3.75 14.96
CA MET A 177 11.40 -3.70 15.05
C MET A 177 10.71 -4.98 14.58
N ASP A 178 11.46 -6.01 14.17
CA ASP A 178 10.96 -7.30 13.70
C ASP A 178 9.92 -7.15 12.57
N VAL A 179 8.77 -7.84 12.67
CA VAL A 179 7.66 -7.73 11.71
C VAL A 179 7.12 -6.30 11.56
N GLY A 180 7.16 -5.50 12.63
CA GLY A 180 6.79 -4.09 12.56
C GLY A 180 7.72 -3.27 11.67
N GLY A 181 9.02 -3.60 11.64
CA GLY A 181 10.00 -2.98 10.76
C GLY A 181 9.74 -3.26 9.28
N LEU A 182 9.32 -4.49 8.94
CA LEU A 182 8.94 -4.87 7.58
C LEU A 182 7.69 -4.11 7.11
N ALA A 183 6.68 -4.04 7.98
CA ALA A 183 5.45 -3.32 7.69
C ALA A 183 5.71 -1.81 7.54
N LEU A 184 6.53 -1.22 8.40
CA LEU A 184 6.92 0.19 8.32
C LEU A 184 7.77 0.49 7.07
N ALA A 185 8.69 -0.40 6.71
CA ALA A 185 9.46 -0.28 5.46
C ALA A 185 8.54 -0.22 4.24
N SER A 186 7.54 -1.10 4.19
CA SER A 186 6.51 -1.08 3.14
C SER A 186 5.68 0.20 3.15
N ALA A 187 5.29 0.67 4.34
CA ALA A 187 4.50 1.89 4.50
C ALA A 187 5.25 3.15 4.00
N LEU A 188 6.54 3.26 4.32
CA LEU A 188 7.37 4.42 3.96
C LEU A 188 7.89 4.38 2.52
N SER A 189 7.88 3.22 1.88
CA SER A 189 8.34 3.05 0.48
C SER A 189 7.24 3.34 -0.56
N GLN A 190 6.00 3.54 -0.15
CA GLN A 190 4.86 3.87 -1.01
C GLN A 190 4.81 5.35 -1.33
#